data_803a529233c7a84a7b9fee9ff121c9e3
#
_entry.id   803a529233c7a84a7b9fee9ff121c9e3
#
_cell.length_a   1.000
_cell.length_b   1.000
_cell.length_c   1.000
_cell.angle_alpha   90.00
_cell.angle_beta   90.00
_cell.angle_gamma   90.00
#
_symmetry.space_group_name_H-M   'P 1'
#
loop_
_entity.id
_entity.type
_entity.pdbx_description
1 polymer ?
#
loop_
_entity_poly.entity_id
_entity_poly.type
_entity_poly.pdbx_seq_one_letter_code
_entity_poly.pdbx_strand_id
1 'polypeptide(L)'
;MNRLSKSNLCGLLGITRQKYYRSCWRLDAKRKTADRVVAMVDNIRMTQPRIGTRKLYYLLQKELNDLNVGRDKLFDILRANHMLISPLRSYHVTTNSHHRFRKHKNI
;
A
#
# COMPACT_ATOMS: atom_id res chain seq x y z
N MET A 1 -1.88 10.62 32.57
CA MET A 1 -1.16 9.77 31.62
C MET A 1 0.32 10.11 31.65
N ASN A 2 1.13 9.21 32.14
CA ASN A 2 2.56 9.46 32.23
C ASN A 2 3.20 9.33 30.84
N ARG A 3 3.51 10.46 30.24
CA ARG A 3 4.31 10.46 29.02
C ARG A 3 5.76 10.22 29.38
N LEU A 4 6.31 9.15 28.87
CA LEU A 4 7.74 8.94 28.98
C LEU A 4 8.48 10.04 28.23
N SER A 5 9.53 10.58 28.82
CA SER A 5 10.40 11.51 28.11
C SER A 5 11.05 10.80 26.91
N LYS A 6 11.44 11.55 25.90
CA LYS A 6 12.11 10.98 24.72
C LYS A 6 13.38 10.21 25.12
N SER A 7 14.12 10.72 26.11
CA SER A 7 15.31 10.06 26.63
C SER A 7 14.99 8.73 27.27
N ASN A 8 13.93 8.66 28.08
CA ASN A 8 13.50 7.43 28.74
C ASN A 8 13.01 6.41 27.71
N LEU A 9 12.26 6.86 26.70
CA LEU A 9 11.80 5.99 25.63
C LEU A 9 12.97 5.38 24.86
N CYS A 10 13.97 6.18 24.52
CA CYS A 10 15.18 5.71 23.85
C CYS A 10 15.94 4.70 24.69
N GLY A 11 16.03 4.94 25.99
CA GLY A 11 16.66 4.02 26.93
C GLY A 11 15.94 2.69 27.01
N LEU A 12 14.60 2.69 27.05
CA LEU A 12 13.77 1.48 27.06
C LEU A 12 13.91 0.67 25.78
N LEU A 13 13.99 1.33 24.63
CA LEU A 13 14.13 0.68 23.33
C LEU A 13 15.57 0.31 22.98
N GLY A 14 16.54 0.74 23.79
CA GLY A 14 17.96 0.50 23.53
C GLY A 14 18.50 1.21 22.31
N ILE A 15 17.90 2.34 21.92
CA ILE A 15 18.31 3.15 20.77
C ILE A 15 18.83 4.51 21.20
N THR A 16 19.67 5.13 20.38
CA THR A 16 20.17 6.49 20.64
C THR A 16 19.10 7.54 20.30
N ARG A 17 19.20 8.74 20.90
CA ARG A 17 18.31 9.85 20.58
C ARG A 17 18.36 10.20 19.09
N GLN A 18 19.54 10.21 18.49
CA GLN A 18 19.71 10.48 17.06
C GLN A 18 18.95 9.48 16.20
N LYS A 19 19.06 8.19 16.53
CA LYS A 19 18.34 7.14 15.81
C LYS A 19 16.83 7.31 15.92
N TYR A 20 16.34 7.65 17.10
CA TYR A 20 14.93 7.93 17.33
C TYR A 20 14.43 9.08 16.46
N TYR A 21 15.14 10.23 16.47
CA TYR A 21 14.76 11.38 15.65
C TYR A 21 14.82 11.08 14.16
N ARG A 22 15.82 10.37 13.70
CA ARG A 22 15.92 9.93 12.29
C ARG A 22 14.74 9.06 11.90
N SER A 23 14.34 8.15 12.76
CA SER A 23 13.18 7.29 12.52
C SER A 23 11.90 8.11 12.42
N CYS A 24 11.69 9.09 13.30
CA CYS A 24 10.55 9.99 13.25
C CYS A 24 10.53 10.80 11.94
N TRP A 25 11.64 11.36 11.54
CA TRP A 25 11.74 12.12 10.30
C TRP A 25 11.44 11.28 9.07
N ARG A 26 11.93 10.03 9.04
CA ARG A 26 11.64 9.09 7.95
C ARG A 26 10.16 8.77 7.87
N LEU A 27 9.53 8.53 9.02
CA LEU A 27 8.09 8.26 9.08
C LEU A 27 7.27 9.46 8.61
N ASP A 28 7.64 10.67 9.02
CA ASP A 28 6.96 11.89 8.59
C ASP A 28 7.13 12.10 7.09
N ALA A 29 8.33 11.91 6.55
CA ALA A 29 8.59 12.01 5.12
C ALA A 29 7.76 11.00 4.33
N LYS A 30 7.68 9.75 4.79
CA LYS A 30 6.86 8.71 4.18
C LYS A 30 5.38 9.07 4.20
N ARG A 31 4.90 9.61 5.32
CA ARG A 31 3.51 10.03 5.47
C ARG A 31 3.17 11.16 4.50
N LYS A 32 4.02 12.17 4.40
CA LYS A 32 3.83 13.28 3.45
C LYS A 32 3.81 12.79 2.01
N THR A 33 4.71 11.88 1.66
CA THR A 33 4.74 11.26 0.33
C THR A 33 3.47 10.49 0.06
N ALA A 34 3.03 9.67 1.01
CA ALA A 34 1.79 8.91 0.90
C ALA A 34 0.57 9.81 0.72
N ASP A 35 0.48 10.89 1.49
CA ASP A 35 -0.62 11.86 1.39
C ASP A 35 -0.67 12.51 -0.01
N ARG A 36 0.48 12.88 -0.57
CA ARG A 36 0.56 13.41 -1.93
C ARG A 36 0.09 12.40 -2.97
N VAL A 37 0.54 11.16 -2.84
CA VAL A 37 0.14 10.08 -3.75
C VAL A 37 -1.37 9.85 -3.67
N VAL A 38 -1.92 9.79 -2.48
CA VAL A 38 -3.37 9.62 -2.27
C VAL A 38 -4.16 10.78 -2.90
N ALA A 39 -3.72 12.01 -2.73
CA ALA A 39 -4.37 13.18 -3.33
C ALA A 39 -4.36 13.10 -4.86
N MET A 40 -3.23 12.73 -5.46
CA MET A 40 -3.14 12.56 -6.91
C MET A 40 -4.05 11.45 -7.43
N VAL A 41 -4.12 10.33 -6.71
CA VAL A 41 -4.99 9.20 -7.06
C VAL A 41 -6.45 9.62 -6.97
N ASP A 42 -6.85 10.33 -5.92
CA ASP A 42 -8.22 10.81 -5.76
C ASP A 42 -8.63 11.74 -6.90
N ASN A 43 -7.76 12.64 -7.33
CA ASN A 43 -8.02 13.53 -8.46
C ASN A 43 -8.29 12.74 -9.74
N ILE A 44 -7.53 11.71 -10.02
CA ILE A 44 -7.75 10.85 -11.18
C ILE A 44 -9.05 10.06 -11.04
N ARG A 45 -9.34 9.55 -9.85
CA ARG A 45 -10.55 8.76 -9.59
C ARG A 45 -11.82 9.58 -9.61
N MET A 46 -11.74 10.87 -9.52
CA MET A 46 -12.90 11.75 -9.75
C MET A 46 -13.42 11.62 -11.18
N THR A 47 -12.51 11.44 -12.14
CA THR A 47 -12.88 11.22 -13.56
C THR A 47 -13.04 9.74 -13.89
N GLN A 48 -12.21 8.89 -13.29
CA GLN A 48 -12.20 7.45 -13.54
C GLN A 48 -12.21 6.68 -12.21
N PRO A 49 -13.39 6.48 -11.58
CA PRO A 49 -13.47 5.93 -10.23
C PRO A 49 -12.92 4.51 -10.07
N ARG A 50 -12.90 3.76 -11.14
CA ARG A 50 -12.47 2.35 -11.11
C ARG A 50 -11.14 2.09 -11.80
N ILE A 51 -10.33 3.12 -11.94
CA ILE A 51 -9.00 2.95 -12.52
C ILE A 51 -8.12 2.08 -11.61
N GLY A 52 -7.49 1.07 -12.19
CA GLY A 52 -6.60 0.17 -11.47
C GLY A 52 -5.26 0.79 -11.13
N THR A 53 -4.57 0.21 -10.16
CA THR A 53 -3.27 0.72 -9.68
C THR A 53 -2.20 0.73 -10.76
N ARG A 54 -2.17 -0.24 -11.64
CA ARG A 54 -1.22 -0.27 -12.76
C ARG A 54 -1.38 0.92 -13.68
N LYS A 55 -2.62 1.24 -14.04
CA LYS A 55 -2.91 2.41 -14.88
C LYS A 55 -2.55 3.71 -14.17
N LEU A 56 -2.83 3.80 -12.87
CA LEU A 56 -2.42 4.93 -12.05
C LEU A 56 -0.91 5.10 -12.06
N TYR A 57 -0.16 4.03 -11.92
CA TYR A 57 1.28 4.07 -11.99
C TYR A 57 1.79 4.66 -13.31
N TYR A 58 1.23 4.24 -14.43
CA TYR A 58 1.61 4.77 -15.74
C TYR A 58 1.25 6.25 -15.90
N LEU A 59 0.06 6.64 -15.46
CA LEU A 59 -0.40 8.02 -15.56
C LEU A 59 0.40 8.97 -14.68
N LEU A 60 0.79 8.51 -13.51
CA LEU A 60 1.51 9.31 -12.51
C LEU A 60 3.01 9.03 -12.51
N GLN A 61 3.53 8.38 -13.52
CA GLN A 61 4.93 7.93 -13.55
C GLN A 61 5.93 9.06 -13.28
N LYS A 62 5.71 10.23 -13.85
CA LYS A 62 6.58 11.40 -13.64
C LYS A 62 6.56 11.86 -12.19
N GLU A 63 5.37 12.06 -11.65
CA GLU A 63 5.18 12.52 -10.28
C GLU A 63 5.69 11.48 -9.27
N LEU A 64 5.47 10.21 -9.54
CA LEU A 64 5.94 9.13 -8.68
C LEU A 64 7.47 9.02 -8.71
N ASN A 65 8.11 9.24 -9.84
CA ASN A 65 9.56 9.28 -9.94
C ASN A 65 10.14 10.46 -9.14
N ASP A 66 9.51 11.62 -9.19
CA ASP A 66 9.91 12.78 -8.41
C ASP A 66 9.82 12.52 -6.90
N LEU A 67 8.85 11.71 -6.48
CA LEU A 67 8.66 11.32 -5.08
C LEU A 67 9.43 10.05 -4.71
N ASN A 68 10.18 9.47 -5.64
CA ASN A 68 10.88 8.19 -5.45
C ASN A 68 9.94 7.05 -5.05
N VAL A 69 8.74 7.03 -5.60
CA VAL A 69 7.74 6.00 -5.34
C VAL A 69 7.69 5.03 -6.51
N GLY A 70 8.10 3.80 -6.28
CA GLY A 70 8.00 2.73 -7.26
C GLY A 70 6.63 2.09 -7.27
N ARG A 71 6.43 1.15 -8.19
CA ARG A 71 5.17 0.43 -8.32
C ARG A 71 4.75 -0.27 -7.03
N ASP A 72 5.67 -0.97 -6.39
CA ASP A 72 5.38 -1.70 -5.16
C ASP A 72 5.00 -0.77 -4.01
N LYS A 73 5.70 0.35 -3.88
CA LYS A 73 5.35 1.37 -2.89
C LYS A 73 3.98 1.97 -3.14
N LEU A 74 3.62 2.19 -4.40
CA LEU A 74 2.29 2.68 -4.77
C LEU A 74 1.21 1.68 -4.36
N PHE A 75 1.39 0.40 -4.63
CA PHE A 75 0.48 -0.65 -4.19
C PHE A 75 0.34 -0.67 -2.66
N ASP A 76 1.44 -0.57 -1.93
CA ASP A 76 1.44 -0.56 -0.47
C ASP A 76 0.69 0.65 0.09
N ILE A 77 0.92 1.84 -0.45
CA ILE A 77 0.24 3.07 -0.04
C ILE A 77 -1.27 2.94 -0.25
N LEU A 78 -1.69 2.48 -1.42
CA LEU A 78 -3.11 2.33 -1.74
C LEU A 78 -3.75 1.22 -0.91
N ARG A 79 -3.04 0.15 -0.64
CA ARG A 79 -3.52 -0.92 0.25
C ARG A 79 -3.74 -0.42 1.66
N ALA A 80 -2.80 0.35 2.20
CA ALA A 80 -2.90 0.93 3.55
C ALA A 80 -4.08 1.88 3.68
N ASN A 81 -4.47 2.56 2.61
CA ASN A 81 -5.60 3.49 2.57
C ASN A 81 -6.90 2.86 2.05
N HIS A 82 -6.92 1.55 1.86
CA HIS A 82 -8.07 0.81 1.31
C HIS A 82 -8.56 1.34 -0.03
N MET A 83 -7.63 1.76 -0.88
CA MET A 83 -7.92 2.35 -2.19
C MET A 83 -7.72 1.40 -3.36
N LEU A 84 -7.41 0.14 -3.08
CA LEU A 84 -7.31 -0.88 -4.13
C LEU A 84 -8.69 -1.22 -4.68
N ILE A 85 -8.76 -1.37 -5.99
CA ILE A 85 -10.01 -1.71 -6.66
C ILE A 85 -10.29 -3.19 -6.49
N SER A 86 -11.46 -3.49 -5.90
CA SER A 86 -11.95 -4.86 -5.79
C SER A 86 -12.73 -5.25 -7.03
N PRO A 87 -12.68 -6.53 -7.46
CA PRO A 87 -13.49 -6.96 -8.58
C PRO A 87 -14.98 -6.85 -8.24
N LEU A 88 -15.77 -6.39 -9.22
CA LEU A 88 -17.22 -6.22 -9.07
C LEU A 88 -17.96 -7.55 -8.98
N ARG A 89 -17.39 -8.59 -9.57
CA ARG A 89 -18.00 -9.92 -9.60
C ARG A 89 -16.99 -10.95 -9.13
N SER A 90 -17.47 -11.92 -8.35
CA SER A 90 -16.66 -13.08 -8.05
C SER A 90 -16.44 -13.90 -9.32
N TYR A 91 -15.24 -14.41 -9.47
CA TYR A 91 -14.94 -15.29 -10.60
C TYR A 91 -15.68 -16.60 -10.45
N HIS A 92 -16.37 -17.01 -11.52
CA HIS A 92 -16.87 -18.36 -11.63
C HIS A 92 -15.72 -19.31 -11.89
N VAL A 93 -15.57 -20.27 -11.01
CA VAL A 93 -14.60 -21.34 -11.23
C VAL A 93 -15.24 -22.34 -12.19
N THR A 94 -14.84 -22.27 -13.45
CA THR A 94 -15.35 -23.16 -14.50
C THR A 94 -14.75 -24.56 -14.42
N THR A 95 -13.51 -24.65 -13.92
CA THR A 95 -12.84 -25.93 -13.69
C THR A 95 -12.44 -26.02 -12.23
N ASN A 96 -12.92 -27.03 -11.55
CA ASN A 96 -12.57 -27.26 -10.14
C ASN A 96 -11.52 -28.36 -10.04
N SER A 97 -10.25 -27.97 -10.07
CA SER A 97 -9.14 -28.92 -9.97
C SER A 97 -8.95 -29.49 -8.55
N HIS A 98 -9.61 -28.91 -7.56
CA HIS A 98 -9.52 -29.34 -6.16
C HIS A 98 -10.75 -30.15 -5.71
N HIS A 99 -11.62 -30.53 -6.62
CA HIS A 99 -12.79 -31.32 -6.26
C HIS A 99 -12.36 -32.71 -5.77
N ARG A 100 -13.12 -33.24 -4.84
CA ARG A 100 -12.88 -34.58 -4.26
C ARG A 100 -13.54 -35.69 -5.02
N PHE A 101 -14.12 -35.40 -6.17
CA PHE A 101 -14.75 -36.42 -6.98
C PHE A 101 -13.71 -37.32 -7.61
N ARG A 102 -13.99 -38.61 -7.54
CA ARG A 102 -13.22 -39.58 -8.29
C ARG A 102 -13.34 -39.26 -9.77
N LYS A 103 -12.21 -39.03 -10.40
CA LYS A 103 -12.19 -39.01 -11.86
C LYS A 103 -12.56 -40.41 -12.34
N HIS A 104 -13.62 -40.47 -13.09
CA HIS A 104 -14.00 -41.73 -13.72
C HIS A 104 -12.87 -42.14 -14.65
N LYS A 105 -12.40 -43.37 -14.49
CA LYS A 105 -11.51 -43.95 -15.47
C LYS A 105 -12.31 -44.06 -16.76
N ASN A 106 -11.83 -43.42 -17.79
CA ASN A 106 -12.38 -43.66 -19.13
C ASN A 106 -12.01 -45.08 -19.53
N ILE A 107 -12.99 -45.86 -19.50
CA ILE A 107 -12.88 -47.26 -19.94
C ILE A 107 -13.08 -47.29 -21.43
#